data_f87cec66a1a824d15e9a6f663728ee50
#
_entry.id   f87cec66a1a824d15e9a6f663728ee50
#
_cell.length_a   1.000
_cell.length_b   1.000
_cell.length_c   1.000
_cell.angle_alpha   90.00
_cell.angle_beta   90.00
_cell.angle_gamma   90.00
#
_symmetry.space_group_name_H-M   'P 1'
#
loop_
_entity.id
_entity.type
_entity.pdbx_description
1 polymer ?
#
loop_
_entity_poly.entity_id
_entity_poly.type
_entity_poly.pdbx_seq_one_letter_code
_entity_poly.pdbx_strand_id
1 'polypeptide(L)'
;RVNISQFDSTGVLEKNGMKIRMTEKRDQIVYENHDDISKELIYNTLSVPARAEYCLTLEDGTKVWLAATSRLKYPVNFVGTSREVYLEGEAFFDVARDTSKPFIVNCATFSVKALGTSFDVSCYNDDEFGLATLASGKIEVALGDQKKILSPGEQALIKEQSLSVKEVNILPYTSWMEDRLYFFNEKLESIMKLMARWYGIEVCYADLGIRELHFTGNVPKYTDIEKVFDILEFATHLDFSLEKGKVLISRSKK
;
A
#
# COMPACT_ATOMS: atom_id res chain seq x y z
N ARG A 1 -1.44 -5.02 18.81
CA ARG A 1 -0.42 -5.31 17.79
C ARG A 1 -0.37 -6.83 17.62
N VAL A 2 -0.60 -7.30 16.40
CA VAL A 2 -0.43 -8.72 16.03
C VAL A 2 0.97 -8.86 15.43
N ASN A 3 1.77 -9.76 15.98
CA ASN A 3 3.08 -10.09 15.44
C ASN A 3 3.02 -11.51 14.89
N ILE A 4 3.51 -11.73 13.69
CA ILE A 4 3.50 -13.04 13.00
C ILE A 4 4.21 -14.12 13.82
N SER A 5 5.23 -13.75 14.58
CA SER A 5 5.92 -14.68 15.50
C SER A 5 5.07 -15.19 16.67
N GLN A 6 3.87 -14.63 16.89
CA GLN A 6 2.96 -15.05 17.96
C GLN A 6 1.98 -16.15 17.54
N PHE A 7 1.92 -16.49 16.23
CA PHE A 7 1.10 -17.60 15.75
C PHE A 7 1.73 -18.94 16.15
N ASP A 8 0.90 -19.88 16.54
CA ASP A 8 1.33 -21.24 16.85
C ASP A 8 1.75 -22.02 15.56
N SER A 9 2.14 -23.29 15.74
CA SER A 9 2.55 -24.16 14.62
C SER A 9 1.42 -24.43 13.61
N THR A 10 0.16 -24.22 14.01
CA THR A 10 -1.02 -24.38 13.15
C THR A 10 -1.44 -23.08 12.46
N GLY A 11 -0.70 -21.99 12.70
CA GLY A 11 -1.02 -20.66 12.15
C GLY A 11 -2.22 -20.00 12.83
N VAL A 12 -2.51 -20.36 14.09
CA VAL A 12 -3.60 -19.78 14.88
C VAL A 12 -3.03 -18.93 16.01
N LEU A 13 -3.63 -17.78 16.24
CA LEU A 13 -3.37 -16.90 17.38
C LEU A 13 -4.71 -16.58 18.05
N GLU A 14 -4.83 -16.89 19.34
CA GLU A 14 -5.94 -16.40 20.16
C GLU A 14 -5.53 -15.14 20.91
N LYS A 15 -6.23 -14.05 20.68
CA LYS A 15 -5.97 -12.76 21.31
C LYS A 15 -7.26 -12.00 21.55
N ASN A 16 -7.45 -11.55 22.81
CA ASN A 16 -8.63 -10.79 23.22
C ASN A 16 -9.97 -11.52 22.92
N GLY A 17 -10.01 -12.84 23.08
CA GLY A 17 -11.20 -13.64 22.82
C GLY A 17 -11.48 -13.90 21.33
N MET A 18 -10.55 -13.59 20.47
CA MET A 18 -10.66 -13.83 19.03
C MET A 18 -9.66 -14.85 18.54
N LYS A 19 -10.11 -15.68 17.61
CA LYS A 19 -9.26 -16.56 16.82
C LYS A 19 -8.82 -15.86 15.54
N ILE A 20 -7.52 -15.73 15.38
CA ILE A 20 -6.87 -15.16 14.20
C ILE A 20 -6.16 -16.32 13.50
N ARG A 21 -6.53 -16.62 12.28
CA ARG A 21 -5.91 -17.70 11.50
C ARG A 21 -5.04 -17.14 10.38
N MET A 22 -3.84 -17.66 10.26
CA MET A 22 -2.97 -17.45 9.10
C MET A 22 -3.18 -18.59 8.09
N THR A 23 -3.29 -18.27 6.81
CA THR A 23 -3.40 -19.30 5.77
C THR A 23 -2.12 -20.17 5.69
N GLU A 24 -2.22 -21.35 5.08
CA GLU A 24 -1.09 -22.28 4.95
C GLU A 24 0.13 -21.65 4.24
N LYS A 25 -0.11 -20.74 3.29
CA LYS A 25 0.96 -19.98 2.61
C LYS A 25 1.51 -18.82 3.45
N ARG A 26 0.93 -18.55 4.63
CA ARG A 26 1.30 -17.45 5.53
C ARG A 26 1.19 -16.05 4.91
N ASP A 27 0.38 -15.91 3.87
CA ASP A 27 0.16 -14.68 3.08
C ASP A 27 -1.15 -13.97 3.43
N GLN A 28 -2.06 -14.65 4.16
CA GLN A 28 -3.34 -14.09 4.57
C GLN A 28 -3.61 -14.27 6.06
N ILE A 29 -4.25 -13.26 6.66
CA ILE A 29 -4.77 -13.28 8.03
C ILE A 29 -6.29 -13.19 7.96
N VAL A 30 -6.98 -14.17 8.55
CA VAL A 30 -8.44 -14.25 8.61
C VAL A 30 -8.89 -14.25 10.07
N TYR A 31 -9.89 -13.43 10.39
CA TYR A 31 -10.52 -13.41 11.72
C TYR A 31 -11.72 -14.35 11.72
N GLU A 32 -11.74 -15.27 12.68
CA GLU A 32 -12.91 -16.12 12.92
C GLU A 32 -13.77 -15.47 14.02
N ASN A 33 -15.04 -15.19 13.69
CA ASN A 33 -15.98 -14.59 14.63
C ASN A 33 -16.26 -15.53 15.81
N HIS A 34 -16.22 -14.97 17.03
CA HIS A 34 -16.88 -15.54 18.20
C HIS A 34 -18.12 -14.70 18.50
N ASP A 35 -19.24 -15.38 18.75
CA ASP A 35 -20.59 -14.79 18.98
C ASP A 35 -20.72 -13.89 20.23
N ASP A 36 -19.63 -13.66 20.98
CA ASP A 36 -19.67 -12.99 22.28
C ASP A 36 -18.64 -11.84 22.40
N ILE A 37 -18.53 -11.00 21.33
CA ILE A 37 -17.60 -9.88 21.41
C ILE A 37 -18.28 -8.67 22.02
N SER A 38 -17.72 -8.20 23.14
CA SER A 38 -18.10 -6.98 23.84
C SER A 38 -18.30 -5.81 22.86
N LYS A 39 -19.26 -4.93 23.14
CA LYS A 39 -19.49 -3.67 22.40
C LYS A 39 -18.32 -2.68 22.50
N GLU A 40 -17.20 -3.09 23.09
CA GLU A 40 -15.99 -2.29 23.18
C GLU A 40 -15.24 -2.25 21.85
N LEU A 41 -14.83 -1.07 21.47
CA LEU A 41 -14.06 -0.80 20.24
C LEU A 41 -12.60 -1.20 20.46
N ILE A 42 -12.25 -2.45 20.16
CA ILE A 42 -10.89 -2.98 20.28
C ILE A 42 -10.19 -2.84 18.91
N TYR A 43 -9.00 -2.24 18.90
CA TYR A 43 -8.20 -2.08 17.70
C TYR A 43 -7.03 -3.07 17.66
N ASN A 44 -6.79 -3.62 16.48
CA ASN A 44 -5.56 -4.30 16.09
C ASN A 44 -4.72 -3.43 15.16
N THR A 45 -3.42 -3.71 15.09
CA THR A 45 -2.51 -3.08 14.15
C THR A 45 -1.71 -4.18 13.46
N LEU A 46 -1.82 -4.26 12.14
CA LEU A 46 -0.95 -5.05 11.28
C LEU A 46 0.16 -4.14 10.76
N SER A 47 1.42 -4.54 10.94
CA SER A 47 2.58 -3.84 10.41
C SER A 47 3.34 -4.77 9.48
N VAL A 48 3.55 -4.36 8.26
CA VAL A 48 4.27 -5.08 7.22
C VAL A 48 5.71 -4.59 7.18
N PRO A 49 6.71 -5.45 7.34
CA PRO A 49 8.11 -5.04 7.21
C PRO A 49 8.49 -4.78 5.74
N ALA A 50 9.68 -4.26 5.51
CA ALA A 50 10.28 -4.27 4.17
C ALA A 50 10.35 -5.70 3.62
N ARG A 51 10.30 -5.85 2.31
CA ARG A 51 10.34 -7.14 1.58
C ARG A 51 9.15 -8.07 1.85
N ALA A 52 8.04 -7.54 2.32
CA ALA A 52 6.86 -8.33 2.60
C ALA A 52 5.59 -7.59 2.16
N GLU A 53 4.54 -8.34 1.95
CA GLU A 53 3.17 -7.89 1.78
C GLU A 53 2.24 -8.84 2.49
N TYR A 54 1.05 -8.38 2.86
CA TYR A 54 0.04 -9.21 3.49
C TYR A 54 -1.35 -8.87 2.99
N CYS A 55 -2.14 -9.92 2.76
CA CYS A 55 -3.57 -9.79 2.55
C CYS A 55 -4.30 -10.04 3.88
N LEU A 56 -5.20 -9.13 4.23
CA LEU A 56 -6.03 -9.19 5.43
C LEU A 56 -7.49 -9.20 5.02
N THR A 57 -8.30 -10.12 5.56
CA THR A 57 -9.76 -10.04 5.44
C THR A 57 -10.32 -9.51 6.76
N LEU A 58 -11.01 -8.37 6.69
CA LEU A 58 -11.69 -7.75 7.82
C LEU A 58 -13.02 -8.48 8.14
N GLU A 59 -13.62 -8.16 9.28
CA GLU A 59 -14.81 -8.84 9.77
C GLU A 59 -16.04 -8.67 8.85
N ASP A 60 -16.10 -7.56 8.11
CA ASP A 60 -17.14 -7.25 7.14
C ASP A 60 -16.93 -7.93 5.77
N GLY A 61 -15.88 -8.72 5.62
CA GLY A 61 -15.47 -9.37 4.37
C GLY A 61 -14.63 -8.49 3.44
N THR A 62 -14.34 -7.23 3.81
CA THR A 62 -13.42 -6.37 3.07
C THR A 62 -12.03 -7.00 3.04
N LYS A 63 -11.43 -7.08 1.84
CA LYS A 63 -10.05 -7.54 1.66
C LYS A 63 -9.13 -6.34 1.54
N VAL A 64 -7.99 -6.41 2.24
CA VAL A 64 -6.97 -5.36 2.24
C VAL A 64 -5.62 -5.99 1.97
N TRP A 65 -4.99 -5.63 0.86
CA TRP A 65 -3.60 -5.96 0.57
C TRP A 65 -2.73 -4.81 1.06
N LEU A 66 -1.77 -5.09 1.94
CA LEU A 66 -0.82 -4.10 2.45
C LEU A 66 0.54 -4.31 1.79
N ALA A 67 1.07 -3.25 1.23
CA ALA A 67 2.41 -3.22 0.64
C ALA A 67 3.52 -3.18 1.70
N ALA A 68 4.77 -3.32 1.26
CA ALA A 68 5.95 -3.26 2.12
C ALA A 68 6.01 -1.95 2.94
N THR A 69 6.50 -2.03 4.17
CA THR A 69 6.64 -0.92 5.14
C THR A 69 5.34 -0.22 5.53
N SER A 70 4.19 -0.85 5.28
CA SER A 70 2.87 -0.29 5.60
C SER A 70 2.34 -0.74 6.95
N ARG A 71 1.41 0.04 7.49
CA ARG A 71 0.73 -0.22 8.76
C ARG A 71 -0.75 0.08 8.63
N LEU A 72 -1.58 -0.88 9.01
CA LEU A 72 -3.03 -0.73 9.11
C LEU A 72 -3.47 -0.91 10.55
N LYS A 73 -4.16 0.10 11.11
CA LYS A 73 -4.89 -0.01 12.38
C LYS A 73 -6.37 -0.13 12.06
N TYR A 74 -7.01 -1.17 12.55
CA TYR A 74 -8.41 -1.50 12.26
C TYR A 74 -9.10 -2.06 13.50
N PRO A 75 -10.41 -1.83 13.67
CA PRO A 75 -11.15 -2.42 14.77
C PRO A 75 -11.37 -3.90 14.51
N VAL A 76 -11.49 -4.64 15.59
CA VAL A 76 -11.85 -6.07 15.56
C VAL A 76 -13.23 -6.25 14.94
N ASN A 77 -14.19 -5.40 15.36
CA ASN A 77 -15.54 -5.31 14.82
C ASN A 77 -15.85 -3.86 14.51
N PHE A 78 -16.54 -3.62 13.41
CA PHE A 78 -17.03 -2.31 13.10
C PHE A 78 -18.29 -1.98 13.91
N VAL A 79 -18.15 -1.18 14.94
CA VAL A 79 -19.27 -0.70 15.78
C VAL A 79 -19.67 0.70 15.32
N GLY A 80 -20.98 1.05 15.40
CA GLY A 80 -21.46 2.37 15.00
C GLY A 80 -21.89 2.46 13.54
N THR A 81 -21.87 3.68 12.98
CA THR A 81 -22.46 4.05 11.68
C THR A 81 -21.46 4.05 10.53
N SER A 82 -20.17 3.81 10.80
CA SER A 82 -19.09 3.75 9.81
C SER A 82 -18.16 2.57 10.07
N ARG A 83 -17.40 2.17 9.05
CA ARG A 83 -16.34 1.18 9.09
C ARG A 83 -15.02 1.91 8.90
N GLU A 84 -14.30 2.17 9.98
CA GLU A 84 -13.11 3.04 9.94
C GLU A 84 -11.82 2.26 10.18
N VAL A 85 -10.85 2.51 9.31
CA VAL A 85 -9.48 2.02 9.41
C VAL A 85 -8.48 3.17 9.27
N TYR A 86 -7.25 2.97 9.75
CA TYR A 86 -6.20 3.99 9.72
C TYR A 86 -4.98 3.39 9.01
N LEU A 87 -4.55 4.05 7.93
CA LEU A 87 -3.46 3.61 7.08
C LEU A 87 -2.26 4.56 7.20
N GLU A 88 -1.08 3.96 7.30
CA GLU A 88 0.23 4.57 7.06
C GLU A 88 0.96 3.66 6.06
N GLY A 89 1.37 4.19 4.91
CA GLY A 89 1.93 3.40 3.83
C GLY A 89 0.96 3.20 2.66
N GLU A 90 0.96 2.02 2.04
CA GLU A 90 0.14 1.73 0.86
C GLU A 90 -0.68 0.47 1.06
N ALA A 91 -1.95 0.55 0.63
CA ALA A 91 -2.84 -0.58 0.64
C ALA A 91 -3.88 -0.50 -0.49
N PHE A 92 -4.17 -1.66 -1.08
CA PHE A 92 -5.30 -1.85 -1.95
C PHE A 92 -6.48 -2.42 -1.15
N PHE A 93 -7.64 -1.83 -1.33
CA PHE A 93 -8.88 -2.20 -0.66
C PHE A 93 -9.88 -2.73 -1.67
N ASP A 94 -10.41 -3.94 -1.43
CA ASP A 94 -11.61 -4.47 -2.09
C ASP A 94 -12.74 -4.50 -1.05
N VAL A 95 -13.48 -3.38 -1.01
CA VAL A 95 -14.43 -3.11 0.07
C VAL A 95 -15.74 -3.85 -0.14
N ALA A 96 -16.14 -4.65 0.84
CA ALA A 96 -17.44 -5.29 0.88
C ALA A 96 -18.57 -4.25 0.78
N ARG A 97 -19.53 -4.52 -0.12
CA ARG A 97 -20.61 -3.57 -0.40
C ARG A 97 -21.59 -3.45 0.76
N ASP A 98 -21.63 -2.26 1.35
CA ASP A 98 -22.64 -1.86 2.33
C ASP A 98 -22.89 -0.35 2.19
N THR A 99 -24.04 0.01 1.65
CA THR A 99 -24.46 1.40 1.41
C THR A 99 -24.98 2.09 2.67
N SER A 100 -25.33 1.33 3.71
CA SER A 100 -25.84 1.85 4.98
C SER A 100 -24.70 2.25 5.93
N LYS A 101 -23.51 1.61 5.78
CA LYS A 101 -22.37 1.79 6.67
C LYS A 101 -21.10 2.04 5.86
N PRO A 102 -20.76 3.31 5.58
CA PRO A 102 -19.61 3.65 4.75
C PRO A 102 -18.29 3.13 5.33
N PHE A 103 -17.38 2.73 4.45
CA PHE A 103 -16.01 2.37 4.77
C PHE A 103 -15.11 3.60 4.62
N ILE A 104 -14.30 3.91 5.61
CA ILE A 104 -13.45 5.11 5.65
C ILE A 104 -12.03 4.69 5.94
N VAL A 105 -11.12 5.00 5.01
CA VAL A 105 -9.67 4.90 5.20
C VAL A 105 -9.16 6.26 5.64
N ASN A 106 -8.69 6.35 6.87
CA ASN A 106 -8.09 7.55 7.43
C ASN A 106 -6.56 7.50 7.26
N CYS A 107 -6.00 8.47 6.55
CA CYS A 107 -4.56 8.76 6.48
C CYS A 107 -4.22 9.95 7.40
N ALA A 108 -2.94 10.30 7.52
CA ALA A 108 -2.52 11.40 8.40
C ALA A 108 -3.13 12.76 8.01
N THR A 109 -3.32 13.02 6.71
CA THR A 109 -3.75 14.33 6.18
C THR A 109 -5.08 14.29 5.45
N PHE A 110 -5.52 13.14 4.95
CA PHE A 110 -6.74 13.00 4.15
C PHE A 110 -7.49 11.72 4.49
N SER A 111 -8.70 11.59 4.00
CA SER A 111 -9.49 10.38 4.13
C SER A 111 -10.15 9.97 2.81
N VAL A 112 -10.41 8.67 2.67
CA VAL A 112 -11.11 8.08 1.53
C VAL A 112 -12.34 7.34 2.02
N LYS A 113 -13.51 7.70 1.47
CA LYS A 113 -14.80 7.09 1.82
C LYS A 113 -15.34 6.26 0.66
N ALA A 114 -15.74 5.03 0.95
CA ALA A 114 -16.24 4.04 -0.01
C ALA A 114 -17.52 3.36 0.49
N LEU A 115 -18.32 2.80 -0.45
CA LEU A 115 -19.56 2.07 -0.13
C LEU A 115 -19.55 0.62 -0.67
N GLY A 116 -18.48 0.21 -1.32
CA GLY A 116 -18.35 -1.09 -2.02
C GLY A 116 -17.61 -0.89 -3.32
N THR A 117 -16.28 -0.79 -3.25
CA THR A 117 -15.40 -0.31 -4.32
C THR A 117 -14.02 -0.92 -4.16
N SER A 118 -13.29 -1.02 -5.26
CA SER A 118 -11.89 -1.45 -5.25
C SER A 118 -10.99 -0.26 -5.60
N PHE A 119 -10.06 0.09 -4.72
CA PHE A 119 -9.20 1.26 -4.86
C PHE A 119 -7.88 1.07 -4.11
N ASP A 120 -6.86 1.78 -4.57
CA ASP A 120 -5.55 1.88 -3.93
C ASP A 120 -5.40 3.21 -3.18
N VAL A 121 -4.71 3.17 -2.04
CA VAL A 121 -4.34 4.37 -1.26
C VAL A 121 -2.87 4.27 -0.88
N SER A 122 -2.09 5.29 -1.26
CA SER A 122 -0.70 5.44 -0.85
C SER A 122 -0.53 6.72 -0.02
N CYS A 123 -0.08 6.58 1.22
CA CYS A 123 0.11 7.67 2.19
C CYS A 123 1.31 7.40 3.10
N TYR A 124 2.49 7.16 2.51
CA TYR A 124 3.72 7.03 3.26
C TYR A 124 4.17 8.37 3.82
N ASN A 125 4.65 8.37 5.07
CA ASN A 125 5.10 9.60 5.75
C ASN A 125 6.37 10.22 5.13
N ASP A 126 7.16 9.44 4.38
CA ASP A 126 8.38 9.85 3.68
C ASP A 126 8.13 10.26 2.22
N ASP A 127 6.87 10.22 1.76
CA ASP A 127 6.48 10.74 0.45
C ASP A 127 5.93 12.18 0.56
N GLU A 128 6.19 12.99 -0.47
CA GLU A 128 5.75 14.39 -0.53
C GLU A 128 4.23 14.53 -0.78
N PHE A 129 3.58 13.45 -1.16
CA PHE A 129 2.17 13.46 -1.55
C PHE A 129 1.48 12.15 -1.17
N GLY A 130 0.17 12.24 -0.98
CA GLY A 130 -0.71 11.07 -0.88
C GLY A 130 -1.44 10.83 -2.20
N LEU A 131 -1.80 9.58 -2.45
CA LEU A 131 -2.55 9.15 -3.64
C LEU A 131 -3.76 8.33 -3.23
N ALA A 132 -4.87 8.48 -3.99
CA ALA A 132 -5.98 7.55 -3.96
C ALA A 132 -6.41 7.26 -5.40
N THR A 133 -6.31 6.00 -5.85
CA THR A 133 -6.58 5.58 -7.23
C THR A 133 -7.77 4.64 -7.27
N LEU A 134 -8.79 4.99 -8.05
CA LEU A 134 -10.00 4.20 -8.12
C LEU A 134 -9.94 3.17 -9.25
N ALA A 135 -10.06 1.88 -8.91
CA ALA A 135 -10.15 0.79 -9.87
C ALA A 135 -11.61 0.48 -10.26
N SER A 136 -12.53 0.43 -9.29
CA SER A 136 -13.96 0.16 -9.58
C SER A 136 -14.88 0.84 -8.57
N GLY A 137 -16.08 1.22 -9.00
CA GLY A 137 -17.13 1.81 -8.17
C GLY A 137 -17.03 3.32 -8.04
N LYS A 138 -17.08 3.87 -6.83
CA LYS A 138 -17.02 5.31 -6.54
C LYS A 138 -16.44 5.56 -5.15
N ILE A 139 -15.52 6.51 -5.02
CA ILE A 139 -14.98 6.96 -3.73
C ILE A 139 -15.08 8.49 -3.59
N GLU A 140 -15.17 8.96 -2.36
CA GLU A 140 -15.01 10.37 -1.99
C GLU A 140 -13.66 10.52 -1.28
N VAL A 141 -12.80 11.40 -1.78
CA VAL A 141 -11.54 11.79 -1.12
C VAL A 141 -11.73 13.14 -0.48
N ALA A 142 -11.34 13.27 0.79
CA ALA A 142 -11.49 14.49 1.58
C ALA A 142 -10.15 14.96 2.18
N LEU A 143 -9.84 16.24 2.00
CA LEU A 143 -8.69 16.95 2.58
C LEU A 143 -9.23 18.21 3.28
N GLY A 144 -9.38 18.18 4.60
CA GLY A 144 -10.09 19.23 5.33
C GLY A 144 -11.50 19.43 4.77
N ASP A 145 -11.83 20.65 4.34
CA ASP A 145 -13.13 21.00 3.75
C ASP A 145 -13.23 20.65 2.26
N GLN A 146 -12.11 20.35 1.61
CA GLN A 146 -12.10 19.98 0.19
C GLN A 146 -12.56 18.54 0.03
N LYS A 147 -13.46 18.29 -0.93
CA LYS A 147 -13.94 16.95 -1.28
C LYS A 147 -13.96 16.75 -2.78
N LYS A 148 -13.53 15.58 -3.22
CA LYS A 148 -13.60 15.15 -4.62
C LYS A 148 -14.17 13.75 -4.70
N ILE A 149 -15.04 13.54 -5.68
CA ILE A 149 -15.58 12.20 -6.01
C ILE A 149 -14.82 11.71 -7.22
N LEU A 150 -14.34 10.47 -7.14
CA LEU A 150 -13.61 9.83 -8.22
C LEU A 150 -14.47 8.80 -8.93
N SER A 151 -14.26 8.69 -10.24
CA SER A 151 -14.74 7.64 -11.14
C SER A 151 -13.60 6.64 -11.45
N PRO A 152 -13.90 5.40 -11.88
CA PRO A 152 -12.87 4.43 -12.25
C PRO A 152 -11.87 4.99 -13.27
N GLY A 153 -10.57 4.76 -13.03
CA GLY A 153 -9.48 5.32 -13.83
C GLY A 153 -9.00 6.71 -13.38
N GLU A 154 -9.64 7.30 -12.37
CA GLU A 154 -9.19 8.57 -11.78
C GLU A 154 -8.33 8.35 -10.53
N GLN A 155 -7.40 9.28 -10.34
CA GLN A 155 -6.52 9.37 -9.18
C GLN A 155 -6.60 10.74 -8.55
N ALA A 156 -6.81 10.77 -7.24
CA ALA A 156 -6.60 11.96 -6.42
C ALA A 156 -5.13 12.07 -6.03
N LEU A 157 -4.56 13.25 -6.21
CA LEU A 157 -3.24 13.65 -5.72
C LEU A 157 -3.45 14.67 -4.59
N ILE A 158 -2.93 14.31 -3.43
CA ILE A 158 -2.95 15.14 -2.22
C ILE A 158 -1.52 15.61 -1.96
N LYS A 159 -1.28 16.91 -2.13
CA LYS A 159 0.02 17.52 -1.86
C LYS A 159 -0.18 18.78 -1.04
N GLU A 160 0.44 18.83 0.15
CA GLU A 160 0.28 19.93 1.10
C GLU A 160 -1.21 20.18 1.44
N GLN A 161 -1.77 21.31 1.02
CA GLN A 161 -3.18 21.67 1.22
C GLN A 161 -3.99 21.61 -0.09
N SER A 162 -3.48 20.91 -1.12
CA SER A 162 -4.11 20.80 -2.43
C SER A 162 -4.63 19.40 -2.69
N LEU A 163 -5.86 19.30 -3.19
CA LEU A 163 -6.52 18.08 -3.64
C LEU A 163 -6.90 18.24 -5.11
N SER A 164 -6.18 17.55 -6.00
CA SER A 164 -6.43 17.52 -7.44
C SER A 164 -6.79 16.11 -7.91
N VAL A 165 -7.50 15.99 -9.03
CA VAL A 165 -7.90 14.71 -9.64
C VAL A 165 -7.48 14.71 -11.11
N LYS A 166 -6.93 13.59 -11.57
CA LYS A 166 -6.53 13.34 -12.96
C LYS A 166 -6.86 11.91 -13.38
N GLU A 167 -7.05 11.67 -14.66
CA GLU A 167 -7.08 10.32 -15.22
C GLU A 167 -5.69 9.71 -15.24
N VAL A 168 -5.59 8.41 -14.92
CA VAL A 168 -4.34 7.66 -14.89
C VAL A 168 -4.53 6.25 -15.45
N ASN A 169 -3.41 5.65 -15.88
CA ASN A 169 -3.37 4.20 -16.05
C ASN A 169 -3.35 3.55 -14.65
N ILE A 170 -4.32 2.69 -14.35
CA ILE A 170 -4.44 2.06 -13.04
C ILE A 170 -3.46 0.89 -12.82
N LEU A 171 -2.85 0.36 -13.88
CA LEU A 171 -1.94 -0.81 -13.77
C LEU A 171 -0.83 -0.65 -12.73
N PRO A 172 -0.13 0.48 -12.59
CA PRO A 172 0.88 0.66 -11.56
C PRO A 172 0.36 0.48 -10.13
N TYR A 173 -0.91 0.83 -9.91
CA TYR A 173 -1.55 0.84 -8.59
C TYR A 173 -2.30 -0.46 -8.24
N THR A 174 -2.43 -1.38 -9.20
CA THR A 174 -3.15 -2.65 -9.01
C THR A 174 -2.28 -3.88 -9.23
N SER A 175 -1.30 -3.80 -10.12
CA SER A 175 -0.48 -4.94 -10.54
C SER A 175 0.56 -5.39 -9.52
N TRP A 176 0.86 -4.56 -8.53
CA TRP A 176 1.78 -4.95 -7.46
C TRP A 176 1.24 -6.13 -6.63
N MET A 177 -0.07 -6.37 -6.66
CA MET A 177 -0.70 -7.57 -6.09
C MET A 177 -0.49 -8.82 -6.97
N GLU A 178 -0.05 -8.66 -8.23
CA GLU A 178 0.11 -9.72 -9.26
C GLU A 178 1.58 -9.98 -9.61
N ASP A 179 2.51 -9.84 -8.68
CA ASP A 179 3.94 -10.14 -8.85
C ASP A 179 4.70 -9.26 -9.87
N ARG A 180 4.15 -8.12 -10.29
CA ARG A 180 4.80 -7.18 -11.22
C ARG A 180 4.64 -5.73 -10.77
N LEU A 181 5.71 -4.95 -10.97
CA LEU A 181 5.73 -3.51 -10.77
C LEU A 181 5.78 -2.82 -12.14
N TYR A 182 4.78 -1.99 -12.41
CA TYR A 182 4.68 -1.21 -13.66
C TYR A 182 4.96 0.25 -13.38
N PHE A 183 5.65 0.89 -14.31
CA PHE A 183 5.98 2.31 -14.29
C PHE A 183 5.56 2.95 -15.61
N PHE A 184 4.85 4.06 -15.56
CA PHE A 184 4.43 4.82 -16.74
C PHE A 184 4.85 6.28 -16.60
N ASN A 185 5.91 6.67 -17.32
CA ASN A 185 6.48 8.01 -17.25
C ASN A 185 6.72 8.44 -15.79
N GLU A 186 7.23 7.51 -14.98
CA GLU A 186 7.42 7.70 -13.53
C GLU A 186 8.83 8.22 -13.26
N LYS A 187 8.97 9.12 -12.30
CA LYS A 187 10.27 9.63 -11.87
C LYS A 187 11.12 8.51 -11.28
N LEU A 188 12.43 8.54 -11.58
CA LEU A 188 13.37 7.59 -10.99
C LEU A 188 13.34 7.63 -9.46
N GLU A 189 13.15 8.81 -8.87
CA GLU A 189 13.01 8.95 -7.43
C GLU A 189 11.85 8.10 -6.88
N SER A 190 10.65 8.18 -7.48
CA SER A 190 9.49 7.39 -7.07
C SER A 190 9.75 5.89 -7.25
N ILE A 191 10.33 5.51 -8.40
CA ILE A 191 10.70 4.11 -8.68
C ILE A 191 11.67 3.59 -7.61
N MET A 192 12.70 4.36 -7.29
CA MET A 192 13.71 3.93 -6.33
C MET A 192 13.22 3.94 -4.89
N LYS A 193 12.27 4.82 -4.52
CA LYS A 193 11.57 4.73 -3.23
C LYS A 193 10.76 3.42 -3.13
N LEU A 194 10.03 3.06 -4.18
CA LEU A 194 9.32 1.78 -4.23
C LEU A 194 10.29 0.60 -4.10
N MET A 195 11.40 0.60 -4.86
CA MET A 195 12.44 -0.42 -4.77
C MET A 195 13.07 -0.49 -3.39
N ALA A 196 13.30 0.66 -2.73
CA ALA A 196 13.84 0.71 -1.37
C ALA A 196 12.93 -0.02 -0.37
N ARG A 197 11.62 0.18 -0.46
CA ARG A 197 10.63 -0.51 0.38
C ARG A 197 10.57 -2.02 0.07
N TRP A 198 10.53 -2.38 -1.23
CA TRP A 198 10.45 -3.78 -1.66
C TRP A 198 11.71 -4.58 -1.40
N TYR A 199 12.90 -4.00 -1.57
CA TYR A 199 14.17 -4.70 -1.39
C TYR A 199 14.89 -4.38 -0.08
N GLY A 200 14.34 -3.45 0.72
CA GLY A 200 14.93 -3.04 2.00
C GLY A 200 16.33 -2.46 1.82
N ILE A 201 16.51 -1.60 0.83
CA ILE A 201 17.78 -0.94 0.50
C ILE A 201 17.71 0.56 0.78
N GLU A 202 18.86 1.17 0.95
CA GLU A 202 19.03 2.62 1.01
C GLU A 202 19.49 3.15 -0.36
N VAL A 203 18.89 4.25 -0.83
CA VAL A 203 19.19 4.82 -2.16
C VAL A 203 19.94 6.12 -2.02
N CYS A 204 21.06 6.22 -2.74
CA CYS A 204 21.91 7.41 -2.84
C CYS A 204 22.07 7.81 -4.32
N TYR A 205 22.09 9.11 -4.59
CA TYR A 205 22.28 9.67 -5.93
C TYR A 205 23.58 10.48 -5.96
N ALA A 206 24.43 10.20 -6.96
CA ALA A 206 25.65 10.98 -7.18
C ALA A 206 25.36 12.39 -7.69
N ASP A 207 24.21 12.57 -8.39
CA ASP A 207 23.72 13.83 -8.92
C ASP A 207 22.22 13.91 -8.71
N LEU A 208 21.71 15.00 -8.12
CA LEU A 208 20.28 15.19 -7.84
C LEU A 208 19.42 15.25 -9.09
N GLY A 209 19.97 15.67 -10.24
CA GLY A 209 19.27 15.70 -11.52
C GLY A 209 18.88 14.30 -12.03
N ILE A 210 19.53 13.23 -11.55
CA ILE A 210 19.19 11.85 -11.88
C ILE A 210 17.79 11.48 -11.34
N ARG A 211 17.38 12.04 -10.22
CA ARG A 211 16.08 11.79 -9.57
C ARG A 211 14.89 12.16 -10.45
N GLU A 212 15.07 13.18 -11.29
CA GLU A 212 14.01 13.74 -12.14
C GLU A 212 13.86 13.01 -13.49
N LEU A 213 14.69 12.01 -13.78
CA LEU A 213 14.56 11.19 -14.99
C LEU A 213 13.27 10.35 -14.92
N HIS A 214 12.60 10.20 -16.05
CA HIS A 214 11.35 9.47 -16.13
C HIS A 214 11.52 8.17 -16.92
N PHE A 215 10.86 7.11 -16.43
CA PHE A 215 10.93 5.78 -17.03
C PHE A 215 9.56 5.16 -17.21
N THR A 216 9.46 4.35 -18.25
CA THR A 216 8.31 3.49 -18.52
C THR A 216 8.83 2.05 -18.69
N GLY A 217 8.23 1.13 -17.98
CA GLY A 217 8.62 -0.27 -18.02
C GLY A 217 7.91 -1.11 -16.96
N ASN A 218 8.32 -2.35 -16.85
CA ASN A 218 7.86 -3.22 -15.77
C ASN A 218 8.96 -4.18 -15.34
N VAL A 219 8.97 -4.54 -14.06
CA VAL A 219 9.89 -5.52 -13.49
C VAL A 219 9.12 -6.59 -12.71
N PRO A 220 9.56 -7.85 -12.73
CA PRO A 220 9.03 -8.88 -11.85
C PRO A 220 9.38 -8.56 -10.40
N LYS A 221 8.41 -8.63 -9.49
CA LYS A 221 8.51 -8.21 -8.10
C LYS A 221 9.50 -9.03 -7.26
N TYR A 222 9.62 -10.32 -7.53
CA TYR A 222 10.47 -11.26 -6.78
C TYR A 222 11.80 -11.57 -7.47
N THR A 223 12.21 -10.77 -8.42
CA THR A 223 13.52 -10.87 -9.07
C THR A 223 14.61 -10.34 -8.14
N ASP A 224 15.83 -10.93 -8.19
CA ASP A 224 16.98 -10.36 -7.49
C ASP A 224 17.20 -8.91 -7.91
N ILE A 225 17.46 -8.04 -6.94
CA ILE A 225 17.58 -6.60 -7.20
C ILE A 225 18.70 -6.26 -8.19
N GLU A 226 19.79 -7.03 -8.20
CA GLU A 226 20.89 -6.89 -9.16
C GLU A 226 20.39 -7.04 -10.60
N LYS A 227 19.51 -8.02 -10.87
CA LYS A 227 18.88 -8.18 -12.18
C LYS A 227 17.94 -7.02 -12.55
N VAL A 228 17.29 -6.42 -11.56
CA VAL A 228 16.49 -5.21 -11.80
C VAL A 228 17.39 -4.05 -12.18
N PHE A 229 18.55 -3.91 -11.52
CA PHE A 229 19.53 -2.89 -11.87
C PHE A 229 20.12 -3.12 -13.25
N ASP A 230 20.46 -4.36 -13.64
CA ASP A 230 20.90 -4.69 -14.99
C ASP A 230 19.91 -4.23 -16.07
N ILE A 231 18.59 -4.41 -15.81
CA ILE A 231 17.53 -3.93 -16.72
C ILE A 231 17.50 -2.42 -16.77
N LEU A 232 17.61 -1.74 -15.63
CA LEU A 232 17.62 -0.28 -15.57
C LEU A 232 18.87 0.30 -16.21
N GLU A 233 20.04 -0.28 -15.99
CA GLU A 233 21.31 0.12 -16.64
C GLU A 233 21.24 -0.03 -18.15
N PHE A 234 20.69 -1.16 -18.63
CA PHE A 234 20.51 -1.40 -20.06
C PHE A 234 19.55 -0.37 -20.70
N ALA A 235 18.48 0.00 -20.00
CA ALA A 235 17.47 0.94 -20.50
C ALA A 235 17.87 2.42 -20.33
N THR A 236 18.91 2.69 -19.54
CA THR A 236 19.33 4.04 -19.16
C THR A 236 20.85 4.16 -19.32
N HIS A 237 21.38 5.36 -19.30
CA HIS A 237 22.83 5.58 -19.21
C HIS A 237 23.21 5.85 -17.73
N LEU A 238 22.71 5.00 -16.83
CA LEU A 238 22.99 5.07 -15.40
C LEU A 238 23.70 3.79 -14.95
N ASP A 239 24.57 3.90 -13.95
CA ASP A 239 25.23 2.82 -13.26
C ASP A 239 24.64 2.70 -11.85
N PHE A 240 24.33 1.45 -11.42
CA PHE A 240 23.78 1.13 -10.09
C PHE A 240 24.79 0.28 -9.31
N SER A 241 25.43 0.85 -8.31
CA SER A 241 26.39 0.14 -7.45
C SER A 241 25.77 -0.21 -6.11
N LEU A 242 25.55 -1.49 -5.84
CA LEU A 242 24.98 -1.99 -4.60
C LEU A 242 26.05 -2.51 -3.66
N GLU A 243 26.22 -1.86 -2.51
CA GLU A 243 27.14 -2.29 -1.47
C GLU A 243 26.44 -2.25 -0.09
N LYS A 244 26.48 -3.37 0.63
CA LYS A 244 25.95 -3.50 2.01
C LYS A 244 24.52 -2.95 2.20
N GLY A 245 23.65 -3.17 1.20
CA GLY A 245 22.26 -2.71 1.24
C GLY A 245 22.06 -1.22 0.89
N LYS A 246 23.09 -0.56 0.37
CA LYS A 246 23.02 0.81 -0.17
C LYS A 246 23.30 0.78 -1.65
N VAL A 247 22.45 1.42 -2.44
CA VAL A 247 22.67 1.60 -3.88
C VAL A 247 23.10 3.04 -4.17
N LEU A 248 24.21 3.21 -4.85
CA LEU A 248 24.63 4.48 -5.42
C LEU A 248 24.28 4.51 -6.89
N ILE A 249 23.52 5.53 -7.33
CA ILE A 249 23.11 5.74 -8.72
C ILE A 249 23.90 6.89 -9.30
N SER A 250 24.59 6.65 -10.41
CA SER A 250 25.43 7.63 -11.10
C SER A 250 25.20 7.59 -12.60
N ARG A 251 25.63 8.65 -13.32
CA ARG A 251 25.64 8.63 -14.79
C ARG A 251 26.77 7.74 -15.27
N SER A 252 26.49 6.88 -16.24
CA SER A 252 27.52 6.07 -16.89
C SER A 252 28.56 6.96 -17.60
N LYS A 253 29.82 6.63 -17.46
CA LYS A 253 30.95 7.34 -18.09
C LYS A 253 31.21 6.89 -19.52
N LYS A 254 30.29 6.14 -20.14
CA LYS A 254 30.43 5.69 -21.54
C LYS A 254 30.00 6.73 -22.53
#